data_edab6947efd1fa0d861d8e23ad6b0e38
#
_entry.id   edab6947efd1fa0d861d8e23ad6b0e38
#
_cell.length_a   1.000
_cell.length_b   1.000
_cell.length_c   1.000
_cell.angle_alpha   90.00
_cell.angle_beta   90.00
_cell.angle_gamma   90.00
#
_symmetry.space_group_name_H-M   'P 1'
#
loop_
_entity.id
_entity.type
_entity.pdbx_description
1 polymer ?
#
loop_
_entity_poly.entity_id
_entity_poly.type
_entity_poly.pdbx_seq_one_letter_code
_entity_poly.pdbx_strand_id
1 'polypeptide(L)'
;MKKTLNIKPNYAEELLKIIQSPLKNEVLLDRLNDYHERDIADALELLSPQQRKKLYPVLGAKRLAEIFSYLETPTQYLSELSVNQAAKIVSYMDSDDAVDVLEQMEASAKEKIVKLLDADSSHDIHLILSYDEDEIGSMMTTNFVAIRKELSVRQAMRELVEQAGENDNISTVYVVDDADKFYGAIDLKDLIIARENDELEDIISTSYPYVTDHEKIENCIETIKDYAEDSLPVLTETGELIGILTAQDIVEAVDDEMGEDYAKLAGLTAEEDLHEKTSTSIKKRLPWLIILLFLGMAVSSVVGVFETVVAVLPIVMCFQSLILDMAGNVGTQSLAVTIRVLVDETLTAKQKFNLVLKEMKVGFLNGLFLGILSFVFIGLYICVLKNYPMGHAFLISGCVGFSLMVAMVISSMVGTLIPMFFHKIKIDPAVASGPLITTVNDLVAVVTSYGLAWLLLIHELHII
;
A
#
# COMPACT_ATOMS: atom_id res chain seq x y z
N MET A 1 -19.96 -29.60 23.77
CA MET A 1 -20.50 -28.28 23.40
C MET A 1 -19.81 -27.84 22.10
N LYS A 2 -20.49 -27.95 20.97
CA LYS A 2 -20.03 -27.37 19.70
C LYS A 2 -20.13 -25.85 19.84
N LYS A 3 -18.97 -25.14 19.80
CA LYS A 3 -18.97 -23.70 19.55
C LYS A 3 -19.59 -23.49 18.17
N THR A 4 -20.82 -23.02 18.11
CA THR A 4 -21.37 -22.40 16.91
C THR A 4 -20.49 -21.18 16.63
N LEU A 5 -19.62 -21.28 15.64
CA LEU A 5 -19.04 -20.11 15.01
C LEU A 5 -20.21 -19.23 14.57
N ASN A 6 -20.29 -18.02 15.08
CA ASN A 6 -21.16 -16.98 14.51
C ASN A 6 -20.61 -16.70 13.09
N ILE A 7 -21.13 -17.43 12.13
CA ILE A 7 -20.92 -17.14 10.72
C ILE A 7 -21.70 -15.85 10.48
N LYS A 8 -21.02 -14.79 10.04
CA LYS A 8 -21.70 -13.57 9.59
C LYS A 8 -22.76 -13.96 8.55
N PRO A 9 -23.97 -13.39 8.55
CA PRO A 9 -24.97 -13.67 7.55
C PRO A 9 -24.38 -13.42 6.15
N ASN A 10 -24.61 -14.32 5.22
CA ASN A 10 -24.26 -14.10 3.81
C ASN A 10 -25.41 -13.37 3.14
N TYR A 11 -25.37 -12.05 3.19
CA TYR A 11 -26.42 -11.20 2.64
C TYR A 11 -26.50 -11.30 1.09
N ALA A 12 -25.41 -11.56 0.39
CA ALA A 12 -25.42 -11.73 -1.06
C ALA A 12 -26.29 -12.93 -1.50
N GLU A 13 -26.20 -14.08 -0.79
CA GLU A 13 -27.09 -15.22 -1.07
C GLU A 13 -28.57 -14.96 -0.71
N GLU A 14 -28.83 -14.19 0.32
CA GLU A 14 -30.18 -13.79 0.72
C GLU A 14 -30.78 -12.83 -0.31
N LEU A 15 -30.03 -11.81 -0.73
CA LEU A 15 -30.38 -10.87 -1.78
C LEU A 15 -30.64 -11.57 -3.10
N LEU A 16 -29.82 -12.57 -3.46
CA LEU A 16 -30.04 -13.37 -4.66
C LEU A 16 -31.43 -14.03 -4.67
N LYS A 17 -31.87 -14.60 -3.54
CA LYS A 17 -33.20 -15.21 -3.40
C LYS A 17 -34.33 -14.18 -3.48
N ILE A 18 -34.13 -12.99 -2.90
CA ILE A 18 -35.08 -11.88 -2.97
C ILE A 18 -35.24 -11.40 -4.42
N ILE A 19 -34.12 -11.14 -5.11
CA ILE A 19 -34.08 -10.66 -6.50
C ILE A 19 -34.69 -11.68 -7.47
N GLN A 20 -34.51 -12.97 -7.25
CA GLN A 20 -35.05 -14.03 -8.08
C GLN A 20 -36.50 -14.36 -7.77
N SER A 21 -37.06 -13.83 -6.69
CA SER A 21 -38.46 -14.06 -6.33
C SER A 21 -39.42 -13.27 -7.24
N PRO A 22 -40.65 -13.76 -7.48
CA PRO A 22 -41.65 -13.10 -8.36
C PRO A 22 -42.31 -11.91 -7.65
N LEU A 23 -41.53 -10.95 -7.16
CA LEU A 23 -42.03 -9.74 -6.50
C LEU A 23 -42.33 -8.64 -7.52
N LYS A 24 -43.28 -7.76 -7.19
CA LYS A 24 -43.47 -6.51 -7.92
C LYS A 24 -42.27 -5.56 -7.63
N ASN A 25 -41.95 -4.72 -8.62
CA ASN A 25 -40.77 -3.82 -8.52
C ASN A 25 -40.79 -2.93 -7.26
N GLU A 26 -41.94 -2.40 -6.87
CA GLU A 26 -42.09 -1.58 -5.67
C GLU A 26 -41.72 -2.35 -4.37
N VAL A 27 -42.22 -3.60 -4.26
CA VAL A 27 -41.96 -4.46 -3.12
C VAL A 27 -40.49 -4.96 -3.12
N LEU A 28 -39.93 -5.17 -4.31
CA LEU A 28 -38.52 -5.55 -4.46
C LEU A 28 -37.62 -4.39 -3.99
N LEU A 29 -37.91 -3.18 -4.46
CA LEU A 29 -37.14 -1.98 -4.04
C LEU A 29 -37.21 -1.77 -2.53
N ASP A 30 -38.40 -1.85 -1.93
CA ASP A 30 -38.62 -1.71 -0.50
C ASP A 30 -37.77 -2.71 0.30
N ARG A 31 -37.69 -3.95 -0.14
CA ARG A 31 -36.83 -4.96 0.50
C ARG A 31 -35.35 -4.73 0.30
N LEU A 32 -34.95 -4.21 -0.86
CA LEU A 32 -33.54 -3.89 -1.13
C LEU A 32 -33.04 -2.69 -0.33
N ASN A 33 -33.95 -1.81 0.12
CA ASN A 33 -33.62 -0.67 0.98
C ASN A 33 -33.16 -1.08 2.41
N ASP A 34 -33.41 -2.32 2.80
CA ASP A 34 -32.93 -2.84 4.10
C ASP A 34 -31.45 -3.28 4.05
N TYR A 35 -30.81 -3.28 2.87
CA TYR A 35 -29.44 -3.77 2.66
C TYR A 35 -28.50 -2.65 2.22
N HIS A 36 -27.26 -2.76 2.64
CA HIS A 36 -26.19 -1.84 2.26
C HIS A 36 -25.83 -2.02 0.76
N GLU A 37 -25.41 -0.96 0.11
CA GLU A 37 -25.04 -0.94 -1.31
C GLU A 37 -23.93 -1.95 -1.63
N ARG A 38 -22.97 -2.13 -0.73
CA ARG A 38 -21.93 -3.17 -0.84
C ARG A 38 -22.50 -4.58 -0.94
N ASP A 39 -23.48 -4.92 -0.09
CA ASP A 39 -24.11 -6.25 -0.14
C ASP A 39 -24.87 -6.47 -1.46
N ILE A 40 -25.46 -5.39 -2.01
CA ILE A 40 -26.14 -5.44 -3.32
C ILE A 40 -25.11 -5.59 -4.45
N ALA A 41 -23.94 -4.95 -4.36
CA ALA A 41 -22.84 -5.11 -5.31
C ALA A 41 -22.37 -6.57 -5.34
N ASP A 42 -22.11 -7.17 -4.19
CA ASP A 42 -21.75 -8.60 -4.08
C ASP A 42 -22.82 -9.52 -4.69
N ALA A 43 -24.10 -9.17 -4.51
CA ALA A 43 -25.20 -9.93 -5.13
C ALA A 43 -25.28 -9.73 -6.65
N LEU A 44 -24.94 -8.55 -7.18
CA LEU A 44 -24.88 -8.28 -8.63
C LEU A 44 -23.87 -9.16 -9.34
N GLU A 45 -22.72 -9.44 -8.72
CA GLU A 45 -21.69 -10.32 -9.27
C GLU A 45 -22.18 -11.75 -9.49
N LEU A 46 -23.08 -12.21 -8.62
CA LEU A 46 -23.69 -13.55 -8.70
C LEU A 46 -24.85 -13.66 -9.71
N LEU A 47 -25.35 -12.53 -10.22
CA LEU A 47 -26.45 -12.48 -11.16
C LEU A 47 -25.98 -12.63 -12.61
N SER A 48 -26.82 -13.26 -13.44
CA SER A 48 -26.60 -13.26 -14.89
C SER A 48 -26.90 -11.87 -15.50
N PRO A 49 -26.27 -11.51 -16.64
CA PRO A 49 -26.53 -10.22 -17.32
C PRO A 49 -28.02 -9.95 -17.59
N GLN A 50 -28.79 -11.01 -17.86
CA GLN A 50 -30.24 -10.89 -18.10
C GLN A 50 -31.01 -10.53 -16.82
N GLN A 51 -30.57 -11.01 -15.67
CA GLN A 51 -31.16 -10.69 -14.36
C GLN A 51 -30.80 -9.26 -13.95
N ARG A 52 -29.52 -8.87 -14.10
CA ARG A 52 -29.06 -7.52 -13.84
C ARG A 52 -29.81 -6.46 -14.65
N LYS A 53 -29.96 -6.67 -15.97
CA LYS A 53 -30.73 -5.75 -16.84
C LYS A 53 -32.17 -5.53 -16.42
N LYS A 54 -32.78 -6.50 -15.72
CA LYS A 54 -34.14 -6.34 -15.15
C LYS A 54 -34.10 -5.56 -13.83
N LEU A 55 -33.00 -5.66 -13.08
CA LEU A 55 -32.85 -5.03 -11.78
C LEU A 55 -32.47 -3.55 -11.90
N TYR A 56 -31.61 -3.17 -12.86
CA TYR A 56 -31.14 -1.80 -13.06
C TYR A 56 -32.25 -0.74 -13.09
N PRO A 57 -33.37 -0.93 -13.83
CA PRO A 57 -34.47 0.03 -13.79
C PRO A 57 -35.20 0.12 -12.46
N VAL A 58 -35.12 -0.91 -11.60
CA VAL A 58 -35.73 -0.93 -10.26
C VAL A 58 -34.92 -0.12 -9.29
N LEU A 59 -33.57 -0.23 -9.34
CA LEU A 59 -32.65 0.49 -8.46
C LEU A 59 -32.56 1.98 -8.81
N GLY A 60 -32.62 2.30 -10.11
CA GLY A 60 -32.45 3.68 -10.59
C GLY A 60 -31.00 4.13 -10.66
N ALA A 61 -30.75 5.25 -11.35
CA ALA A 61 -29.38 5.66 -11.68
C ALA A 61 -28.58 6.12 -10.44
N LYS A 62 -29.15 6.89 -9.51
CA LYS A 62 -28.44 7.36 -8.31
C LYS A 62 -27.96 6.17 -7.46
N ARG A 63 -28.83 5.24 -7.14
CA ARG A 63 -28.47 4.08 -6.33
C ARG A 63 -27.50 3.13 -7.06
N LEU A 64 -27.60 3.04 -8.39
CA LEU A 64 -26.63 2.27 -9.18
C LEU A 64 -25.23 2.91 -9.17
N ALA A 65 -25.14 4.22 -9.11
CA ALA A 65 -23.86 4.92 -8.93
C ALA A 65 -23.18 4.48 -7.62
N GLU A 66 -23.89 4.59 -6.49
CA GLU A 66 -23.41 4.15 -5.17
C GLU A 66 -23.05 2.66 -5.11
N ILE A 67 -23.83 1.77 -5.79
CA ILE A 67 -23.52 0.34 -5.85
C ILE A 67 -22.28 0.06 -6.70
N PHE A 68 -22.12 0.79 -7.81
CA PHE A 68 -21.02 0.55 -8.76
C PHE A 68 -19.66 1.00 -8.23
N SER A 69 -19.60 1.94 -7.29
CA SER A 69 -18.38 2.31 -6.55
C SER A 69 -17.80 1.14 -5.73
N TYR A 70 -18.63 0.16 -5.35
CA TYR A 70 -18.18 -1.03 -4.62
C TYR A 70 -17.76 -2.20 -5.51
N LEU A 71 -17.83 -2.08 -6.85
CA LEU A 71 -17.51 -3.18 -7.78
C LEU A 71 -16.04 -3.08 -8.22
N GLU A 72 -15.31 -4.19 -8.22
CA GLU A 72 -13.93 -4.24 -8.75
C GLU A 72 -13.83 -3.91 -10.25
N THR A 73 -14.86 -4.25 -11.04
CA THR A 73 -14.88 -4.03 -12.49
C THR A 73 -16.17 -3.36 -12.95
N PRO A 74 -16.47 -2.12 -12.54
CA PRO A 74 -17.73 -1.43 -12.85
C PRO A 74 -17.98 -1.26 -14.35
N THR A 75 -16.91 -1.15 -15.14
CA THR A 75 -16.96 -1.02 -16.60
C THR A 75 -17.67 -2.17 -17.30
N GLN A 76 -17.57 -3.39 -16.78
CA GLN A 76 -18.29 -4.55 -17.30
C GLN A 76 -19.81 -4.33 -17.21
N TYR A 77 -20.30 -3.84 -16.08
CA TYR A 77 -21.72 -3.61 -15.80
C TYR A 77 -22.27 -2.40 -16.56
N LEU A 78 -21.47 -1.33 -16.66
CA LEU A 78 -21.82 -0.17 -17.49
C LEU A 78 -21.93 -0.54 -18.98
N SER A 79 -21.14 -1.47 -19.48
CA SER A 79 -21.21 -1.97 -20.86
C SER A 79 -22.53 -2.72 -21.18
N GLU A 80 -23.24 -3.19 -20.15
CA GLU A 80 -24.55 -3.82 -20.30
C GLU A 80 -25.69 -2.81 -20.57
N LEU A 81 -25.44 -1.52 -20.34
CA LEU A 81 -26.38 -0.41 -20.42
C LEU A 81 -26.23 0.38 -21.74
N SER A 82 -27.20 1.20 -22.06
CA SER A 82 -27.06 2.17 -23.15
C SER A 82 -26.11 3.32 -22.70
N VAL A 83 -25.45 3.96 -23.66
CA VAL A 83 -24.51 5.07 -23.38
C VAL A 83 -25.17 6.19 -22.55
N ASN A 84 -26.46 6.50 -22.82
CA ASN A 84 -27.19 7.50 -22.05
C ASN A 84 -27.45 7.07 -20.60
N GLN A 85 -27.69 5.79 -20.36
CA GLN A 85 -27.89 5.27 -19.01
C GLN A 85 -26.55 5.23 -18.25
N ALA A 86 -25.49 4.79 -18.91
CA ALA A 86 -24.15 4.81 -18.34
C ALA A 86 -23.72 6.23 -17.98
N ALA A 87 -23.88 7.20 -18.89
CA ALA A 87 -23.57 8.61 -18.60
C ALA A 87 -24.37 9.15 -17.41
N LYS A 88 -25.66 8.78 -17.32
CA LYS A 88 -26.48 9.21 -16.18
C LYS A 88 -26.06 8.56 -14.85
N ILE A 89 -25.52 7.35 -14.85
CA ILE A 89 -24.98 6.71 -13.64
C ILE A 89 -23.68 7.40 -13.25
N VAL A 90 -22.77 7.60 -14.20
CA VAL A 90 -21.50 8.28 -13.98
C VAL A 90 -21.69 9.70 -13.44
N SER A 91 -22.72 10.44 -13.88
CA SER A 91 -23.03 11.79 -13.36
C SER A 91 -23.59 11.81 -11.92
N TYR A 92 -23.91 10.66 -11.34
CA TYR A 92 -24.31 10.53 -9.94
C TYR A 92 -23.23 9.90 -9.06
N MET A 93 -22.11 9.46 -9.64
CA MET A 93 -20.94 9.00 -8.88
C MET A 93 -20.22 10.19 -8.26
N ASP A 94 -19.50 9.96 -7.19
CA ASP A 94 -18.51 10.91 -6.71
C ASP A 94 -17.46 11.12 -7.82
N SER A 95 -16.85 12.29 -7.85
CA SER A 95 -16.05 12.70 -9.01
C SER A 95 -14.78 11.86 -9.19
N ASP A 96 -14.17 11.41 -8.11
CA ASP A 96 -13.06 10.44 -8.07
C ASP A 96 -13.49 9.07 -8.59
N ASP A 97 -14.56 8.47 -8.04
CA ASP A 97 -15.15 7.21 -8.51
C ASP A 97 -15.50 7.26 -10.02
N ALA A 98 -16.05 8.39 -10.47
CA ALA A 98 -16.37 8.58 -11.88
C ALA A 98 -15.12 8.59 -12.77
N VAL A 99 -14.03 9.18 -12.31
CA VAL A 99 -12.73 9.19 -13.02
C VAL A 99 -12.16 7.78 -13.10
N ASP A 100 -12.11 7.04 -12.01
CA ASP A 100 -11.60 5.66 -11.96
C ASP A 100 -12.33 4.75 -12.91
N VAL A 101 -13.67 4.85 -12.93
CA VAL A 101 -14.50 4.11 -13.87
C VAL A 101 -14.21 4.49 -15.33
N LEU A 102 -14.02 5.79 -15.60
CA LEU A 102 -13.77 6.28 -16.96
C LEU A 102 -12.35 5.91 -17.44
N GLU A 103 -11.37 5.80 -16.56
CA GLU A 103 -10.01 5.40 -16.91
C GLU A 103 -9.91 3.92 -17.29
N GLN A 104 -10.70 3.08 -16.66
CA GLN A 104 -10.81 1.66 -17.01
C GLN A 104 -11.52 1.41 -18.35
N MET A 105 -12.13 2.44 -18.97
CA MET A 105 -12.90 2.29 -20.21
C MET A 105 -12.01 2.43 -21.46
N GLU A 106 -12.48 1.83 -22.57
CA GLU A 106 -11.92 2.13 -23.89
C GLU A 106 -12.13 3.61 -24.27
N ALA A 107 -11.13 4.27 -24.84
CA ALA A 107 -11.15 5.68 -25.18
C ALA A 107 -12.42 6.12 -25.95
N SER A 108 -12.92 5.27 -26.88
CA SER A 108 -14.13 5.57 -27.65
C SER A 108 -15.43 5.55 -26.83
N ALA A 109 -15.47 4.77 -25.75
CA ALA A 109 -16.61 4.70 -24.84
C ALA A 109 -16.56 5.87 -23.84
N LYS A 110 -15.37 6.14 -23.26
CA LYS A 110 -15.10 7.29 -22.40
C LYS A 110 -15.54 8.60 -23.05
N GLU A 111 -15.07 8.87 -24.28
CA GLU A 111 -15.42 10.11 -25.01
C GLU A 111 -16.93 10.29 -25.22
N LYS A 112 -17.67 9.20 -25.46
CA LYS A 112 -19.13 9.26 -25.64
C LYS A 112 -19.87 9.55 -24.36
N ILE A 113 -19.42 8.98 -23.25
CA ILE A 113 -20.02 9.21 -21.92
C ILE A 113 -19.75 10.63 -21.47
N VAL A 114 -18.50 11.08 -21.50
CA VAL A 114 -18.11 12.45 -21.08
C VAL A 114 -18.90 13.53 -21.88
N LYS A 115 -19.14 13.32 -23.16
CA LYS A 115 -19.98 14.27 -23.96
C LYS A 115 -21.46 14.33 -23.56
N LEU A 116 -21.94 13.40 -22.78
CA LEU A 116 -23.34 13.32 -22.33
C LEU A 116 -23.53 13.73 -20.87
N LEU A 117 -22.43 13.98 -20.16
CA LEU A 117 -22.46 14.54 -18.80
C LEU A 117 -22.97 15.97 -18.81
N ASP A 118 -23.54 16.40 -17.71
CA ASP A 118 -23.85 17.83 -17.49
C ASP A 118 -22.57 18.67 -17.35
N ALA A 119 -22.72 19.98 -17.30
CA ALA A 119 -21.58 20.89 -17.30
C ALA A 119 -20.75 20.79 -16.02
N ASP A 120 -21.41 20.56 -14.88
CA ASP A 120 -20.77 20.54 -13.57
C ASP A 120 -19.99 19.23 -13.40
N SER A 121 -20.62 18.05 -13.61
CA SER A 121 -19.94 16.75 -13.59
C SER A 121 -18.78 16.67 -14.61
N SER A 122 -18.95 17.28 -15.79
CA SER A 122 -17.87 17.32 -16.79
C SER A 122 -16.71 18.21 -16.34
N HIS A 123 -16.96 19.32 -15.63
CA HIS A 123 -15.93 20.19 -15.08
C HIS A 123 -15.12 19.46 -14.01
N ASP A 124 -15.79 18.82 -13.06
CA ASP A 124 -15.17 18.10 -11.94
C ASP A 124 -14.29 16.95 -12.42
N ILE A 125 -14.81 16.13 -13.34
CA ILE A 125 -14.03 15.06 -13.95
C ILE A 125 -12.80 15.59 -14.69
N HIS A 126 -12.92 16.71 -15.42
CA HIS A 126 -11.76 17.31 -16.10
C HIS A 126 -10.75 17.89 -15.11
N LEU A 127 -11.19 18.44 -14.00
CA LEU A 127 -10.33 18.94 -12.94
C LEU A 127 -9.48 17.80 -12.37
N ILE A 128 -10.10 16.69 -11.97
CA ILE A 128 -9.41 15.52 -11.39
C ILE A 128 -8.47 14.88 -12.41
N LEU A 129 -8.89 14.70 -13.66
CA LEU A 129 -8.06 14.17 -14.75
C LEU A 129 -6.87 15.09 -15.13
N SER A 130 -6.78 16.30 -14.61
CA SER A 130 -5.64 17.20 -14.85
C SER A 130 -4.45 16.92 -13.94
N TYR A 131 -4.64 16.16 -12.86
CA TYR A 131 -3.59 15.76 -11.93
C TYR A 131 -2.93 14.44 -12.36
N ASP A 132 -1.69 14.23 -11.94
CA ASP A 132 -1.01 12.93 -12.08
C ASP A 132 -1.60 11.93 -11.08
N GLU A 133 -1.60 10.62 -11.41
CA GLU A 133 -2.21 9.55 -10.57
C GLU A 133 -1.63 9.48 -9.14
N ASP A 134 -0.42 9.97 -8.90
CA ASP A 134 0.25 10.00 -7.61
C ASP A 134 0.10 11.33 -6.85
N GLU A 135 -0.73 12.27 -7.36
CA GLU A 135 -1.04 13.54 -6.71
C GLU A 135 -2.38 13.49 -5.96
N ILE A 136 -2.47 14.21 -4.85
CA ILE A 136 -3.69 14.31 -4.02
C ILE A 136 -4.91 14.73 -4.83
N GLY A 137 -4.72 15.63 -5.79
CA GLY A 137 -5.81 16.11 -6.65
C GLY A 137 -6.49 15.01 -7.48
N SER A 138 -5.81 13.89 -7.75
CA SER A 138 -6.39 12.76 -8.49
C SER A 138 -7.40 11.95 -7.68
N MET A 139 -7.33 12.00 -6.35
CA MET A 139 -8.16 11.24 -5.42
C MET A 139 -9.26 12.06 -4.75
N MET A 140 -9.30 13.38 -5.00
CA MET A 140 -10.26 14.23 -4.32
C MET A 140 -11.66 14.09 -4.92
N THR A 141 -12.67 14.21 -4.06
CA THR A 141 -14.04 14.43 -4.51
C THR A 141 -14.45 15.88 -4.39
N THR A 142 -15.31 16.35 -5.31
CA THR A 142 -15.92 17.69 -5.26
C THR A 142 -17.26 17.68 -4.51
N ASN A 143 -17.68 16.54 -3.99
CA ASN A 143 -18.91 16.33 -3.24
C ASN A 143 -18.73 16.75 -1.77
N PHE A 144 -18.81 18.03 -1.47
CA PHE A 144 -18.69 18.59 -0.13
C PHE A 144 -19.56 19.84 0.08
N VAL A 145 -19.73 20.25 1.35
CA VAL A 145 -20.47 21.45 1.72
C VAL A 145 -19.49 22.54 2.13
N ALA A 146 -19.60 23.71 1.50
CA ALA A 146 -18.86 24.91 1.87
C ALA A 146 -19.79 26.10 2.14
N ILE A 147 -19.49 26.85 3.20
CA ILE A 147 -20.25 28.04 3.61
C ILE A 147 -19.31 29.24 3.77
N ARG A 148 -19.89 30.46 3.72
CA ARG A 148 -19.15 31.70 3.95
C ARG A 148 -18.96 31.98 5.43
N LYS A 149 -17.79 32.49 5.83
CA LYS A 149 -17.47 32.77 7.24
C LYS A 149 -18.31 33.91 7.86
N GLU A 150 -18.82 34.84 7.03
CA GLU A 150 -19.60 36.00 7.48
C GLU A 150 -21.06 35.66 7.80
N LEU A 151 -21.48 34.42 7.63
CA LEU A 151 -22.86 34.03 7.89
C LEU A 151 -23.16 33.94 9.39
N SER A 152 -24.41 34.13 9.75
CA SER A 152 -24.91 33.74 11.06
C SER A 152 -25.14 32.23 11.11
N VAL A 153 -25.14 31.63 12.29
CA VAL A 153 -25.43 30.19 12.53
C VAL A 153 -26.72 29.75 11.79
N ARG A 154 -27.75 30.59 11.84
CA ARG A 154 -29.02 30.31 11.13
C ARG A 154 -28.86 30.27 9.60
N GLN A 155 -28.07 31.18 9.04
CA GLN A 155 -27.81 31.23 7.58
C GLN A 155 -26.93 30.05 7.17
N ALA A 156 -25.89 29.74 7.95
CA ALA A 156 -25.00 28.60 7.73
C ALA A 156 -25.79 27.29 7.72
N MET A 157 -26.70 27.08 8.71
CA MET A 157 -27.57 25.90 8.72
C MET A 157 -28.50 25.84 7.50
N ARG A 158 -28.96 26.98 7.02
CA ARG A 158 -29.81 27.02 5.81
C ARG A 158 -29.04 26.64 4.57
N GLU A 159 -27.85 27.18 4.38
CA GLU A 159 -26.96 26.84 3.25
C GLU A 159 -26.57 25.35 3.29
N LEU A 160 -26.23 24.83 4.48
CA LEU A 160 -25.99 23.40 4.65
C LEU A 160 -27.19 22.55 4.16
N VAL A 161 -28.41 22.87 4.59
CA VAL A 161 -29.60 22.12 4.19
C VAL A 161 -29.87 22.22 2.68
N GLU A 162 -29.60 23.37 2.08
CA GLU A 162 -29.73 23.54 0.62
C GLU A 162 -28.69 22.68 -0.14
N GLN A 163 -27.44 22.68 0.29
CA GLN A 163 -26.35 21.93 -0.33
C GLN A 163 -26.43 20.40 -0.05
N ALA A 164 -26.88 19.99 1.14
CA ALA A 164 -27.02 18.59 1.52
C ALA A 164 -28.04 17.78 0.67
N GLY A 165 -28.83 18.45 -0.17
CA GLY A 165 -29.68 17.77 -1.15
C GLY A 165 -28.92 17.18 -2.33
N GLU A 166 -27.73 17.69 -2.61
CA GLU A 166 -26.87 17.33 -3.74
C GLU A 166 -25.52 16.73 -3.30
N ASN A 167 -25.08 17.02 -2.05
CA ASN A 167 -23.83 16.57 -1.49
C ASN A 167 -24.08 15.59 -0.34
N ASP A 168 -23.40 14.46 -0.35
CA ASP A 168 -23.52 13.40 0.65
C ASP A 168 -22.47 13.55 1.79
N ASN A 169 -21.33 14.24 1.54
CA ASN A 169 -20.27 14.51 2.52
C ASN A 169 -20.57 15.75 3.35
N ILE A 170 -21.40 15.61 4.37
CA ILE A 170 -21.90 16.71 5.20
C ILE A 170 -21.40 16.69 6.66
N SER A 171 -20.66 15.65 7.06
CA SER A 171 -20.16 15.49 8.44
C SER A 171 -19.26 16.65 8.85
N THR A 172 -18.47 17.15 7.91
CA THR A 172 -17.62 18.33 8.04
C THR A 172 -18.12 19.42 7.08
N VAL A 173 -18.40 20.59 7.61
CA VAL A 173 -18.81 21.78 6.83
C VAL A 173 -17.61 22.72 6.71
N TYR A 174 -17.15 22.93 5.49
CA TYR A 174 -16.00 23.79 5.25
C TYR A 174 -16.38 25.26 5.21
N VAL A 175 -15.49 26.10 5.70
CA VAL A 175 -15.71 27.55 5.77
C VAL A 175 -14.69 28.23 4.87
N VAL A 176 -15.19 29.10 3.97
CA VAL A 176 -14.38 29.87 3.04
C VAL A 176 -14.59 31.38 3.24
N ASP A 177 -13.58 32.16 2.86
CA ASP A 177 -13.68 33.64 2.84
C ASP A 177 -14.32 34.16 1.53
N ASP A 178 -14.42 35.50 1.39
CA ASP A 178 -14.99 36.15 0.19
C ASP A 178 -14.20 35.83 -1.11
N ALA A 179 -12.97 35.36 -1.00
CA ALA A 179 -12.11 35.00 -2.13
C ALA A 179 -12.04 33.48 -2.39
N ASP A 180 -13.00 32.70 -1.87
CA ASP A 180 -13.09 31.23 -1.92
C ASP A 180 -11.89 30.51 -1.28
N LYS A 181 -11.12 31.20 -0.43
CA LYS A 181 -10.01 30.60 0.29
C LYS A 181 -10.50 29.89 1.55
N PHE A 182 -9.89 28.75 1.81
CA PHE A 182 -10.17 27.97 3.01
C PHE A 182 -9.87 28.79 4.27
N TYR A 183 -10.84 28.86 5.16
CA TYR A 183 -10.72 29.55 6.44
C TYR A 183 -10.70 28.59 7.63
N GLY A 184 -11.45 27.50 7.57
CA GLY A 184 -11.57 26.51 8.62
C GLY A 184 -12.68 25.51 8.34
N ALA A 185 -13.01 24.70 9.32
CA ALA A 185 -14.06 23.68 9.24
C ALA A 185 -14.94 23.70 10.49
N ILE A 186 -16.16 23.23 10.36
CA ILE A 186 -17.12 23.06 11.46
C ILE A 186 -17.63 21.62 11.43
N ASP A 187 -17.57 20.93 12.57
CA ASP A 187 -18.30 19.67 12.72
C ASP A 187 -19.81 19.89 12.59
N LEU A 188 -20.48 19.10 11.78
CA LEU A 188 -21.94 19.13 11.66
C LEU A 188 -22.64 19.10 13.02
N LYS A 189 -22.12 18.31 13.94
CA LYS A 189 -22.63 18.24 15.32
C LYS A 189 -22.60 19.59 16.03
N ASP A 190 -21.49 20.33 15.89
CA ASP A 190 -21.34 21.63 16.55
C ASP A 190 -22.27 22.68 15.94
N LEU A 191 -22.46 22.66 14.61
CA LEU A 191 -23.44 23.51 13.94
C LEU A 191 -24.89 23.17 14.36
N ILE A 192 -25.23 21.89 14.58
CA ILE A 192 -26.57 21.45 15.03
C ILE A 192 -26.87 21.92 16.46
N ILE A 193 -25.87 21.91 17.37
CA ILE A 193 -26.07 22.31 18.77
C ILE A 193 -25.93 23.80 19.00
N ALA A 194 -25.35 24.55 18.05
CA ALA A 194 -25.21 25.99 18.13
C ALA A 194 -26.58 26.69 18.17
N ARG A 195 -26.66 27.80 18.90
CA ARG A 195 -27.89 28.57 19.05
C ARG A 195 -27.89 29.73 18.05
N GLU A 196 -29.09 30.21 17.73
CA GLU A 196 -29.27 31.31 16.77
C GLU A 196 -28.51 32.61 17.16
N ASN A 197 -28.21 32.81 18.44
CA ASN A 197 -27.51 33.98 18.98
C ASN A 197 -25.99 33.76 19.15
N ASP A 198 -25.49 32.56 18.88
CA ASP A 198 -24.06 32.27 18.95
C ASP A 198 -23.37 32.83 17.68
N GLU A 199 -22.13 33.27 17.81
CA GLU A 199 -21.34 33.69 16.68
C GLU A 199 -20.79 32.46 15.95
N LEU A 200 -20.89 32.42 14.61
CA LEU A 200 -20.39 31.28 13.81
C LEU A 200 -18.89 31.10 14.02
N GLU A 201 -18.16 32.18 14.19
CA GLU A 201 -16.71 32.20 14.44
C GLU A 201 -16.29 31.36 15.66
N ASP A 202 -17.13 31.28 16.68
CA ASP A 202 -16.85 30.55 17.93
C ASP A 202 -16.83 29.02 17.75
N ILE A 203 -17.43 28.53 16.67
CA ILE A 203 -17.51 27.08 16.35
C ILE A 203 -16.65 26.70 15.15
N ILE A 204 -15.94 27.64 14.50
CA ILE A 204 -15.03 27.36 13.41
C ILE A 204 -13.67 26.91 13.93
N SER A 205 -13.23 25.72 13.54
CA SER A 205 -11.86 25.25 13.74
C SER A 205 -10.95 25.82 12.67
N THR A 206 -10.21 26.88 12.99
CA THR A 206 -9.29 27.53 12.03
C THR A 206 -7.94 26.82 11.93
N SER A 207 -7.66 25.86 12.80
CA SER A 207 -6.46 25.00 12.76
C SER A 207 -6.73 23.62 12.17
N TYR A 208 -7.80 23.50 11.37
CA TYR A 208 -8.16 22.24 10.73
C TYR A 208 -7.08 21.83 9.73
N PRO A 209 -6.68 20.54 9.70
CA PRO A 209 -5.66 20.03 8.78
C PRO A 209 -6.14 20.11 7.33
N TYR A 210 -5.20 20.26 6.42
CA TYR A 210 -5.48 20.29 4.97
C TYR A 210 -4.31 19.67 4.20
N VAL A 211 -4.55 19.35 2.94
CA VAL A 211 -3.55 18.91 1.96
C VAL A 211 -3.58 19.79 0.73
N THR A 212 -2.53 19.76 -0.08
CA THR A 212 -2.47 20.53 -1.33
C THR A 212 -2.62 19.62 -2.54
N ASP A 213 -3.25 20.13 -3.59
CA ASP A 213 -3.64 19.40 -4.78
C ASP A 213 -2.48 18.67 -5.52
N HIS A 214 -1.33 19.32 -5.64
CA HIS A 214 -0.13 18.77 -6.26
C HIS A 214 0.83 18.04 -5.29
N GLU A 215 0.44 17.87 -4.04
CA GLU A 215 1.22 17.08 -3.08
C GLU A 215 1.13 15.59 -3.44
N LYS A 216 2.26 14.89 -3.33
CA LYS A 216 2.28 13.45 -3.61
C LYS A 216 1.63 12.67 -2.46
N ILE A 217 0.82 11.69 -2.79
CA ILE A 217 0.09 10.84 -1.84
C ILE A 217 1.05 10.22 -0.82
N GLU A 218 2.18 9.65 -1.26
CA GLU A 218 3.21 9.05 -0.42
C GLU A 218 3.77 9.98 0.68
N ASN A 219 3.79 11.30 0.43
CA ASN A 219 4.37 12.28 1.34
C ASN A 219 3.39 12.74 2.43
N CYS A 220 2.08 12.63 2.21
CA CYS A 220 1.06 13.14 3.11
C CYS A 220 0.27 12.05 3.85
N ILE A 221 0.38 10.78 3.45
CA ILE A 221 -0.33 9.65 4.09
C ILE A 221 -0.13 9.62 5.62
N GLU A 222 1.11 9.82 6.10
CA GLU A 222 1.38 9.82 7.55
C GLU A 222 0.65 10.97 8.24
N THR A 223 0.72 12.18 7.68
CA THR A 223 0.01 13.36 8.19
C THR A 223 -1.50 13.14 8.21
N ILE A 224 -2.05 12.61 7.13
CA ILE A 224 -3.48 12.31 6.98
C ILE A 224 -3.95 11.31 8.06
N LYS A 225 -3.21 10.23 8.26
CA LYS A 225 -3.50 9.21 9.28
C LYS A 225 -3.48 9.75 10.71
N ASP A 226 -2.54 10.66 11.00
CA ASP A 226 -2.34 11.18 12.35
C ASP A 226 -3.50 12.06 12.81
N TYR A 227 -4.13 12.81 11.90
CA TYR A 227 -5.27 13.65 12.23
C TYR A 227 -6.56 12.86 12.41
N ALA A 228 -6.75 11.76 11.68
CA ALA A 228 -7.92 10.86 11.79
C ALA A 228 -9.28 11.58 11.69
N GLU A 229 -9.35 12.60 10.82
CA GLU A 229 -10.57 13.35 10.54
C GLU A 229 -11.48 12.58 9.57
N ASP A 230 -12.78 12.90 9.57
CA ASP A 230 -13.76 12.28 8.65
C ASP A 230 -13.50 12.65 7.18
N SER A 231 -12.97 13.86 6.95
CA SER A 231 -12.52 14.32 5.63
C SER A 231 -11.49 15.44 5.77
N LEU A 232 -10.64 15.62 4.74
CA LEU A 232 -9.62 16.65 4.69
C LEU A 232 -9.82 17.54 3.46
N PRO A 233 -9.77 18.88 3.59
CA PRO A 233 -9.89 19.79 2.47
C PRO A 233 -8.63 19.76 1.61
N VAL A 234 -8.83 19.73 0.30
CA VAL A 234 -7.80 19.84 -0.73
C VAL A 234 -7.74 21.29 -1.21
N LEU A 235 -6.58 21.88 -1.08
CA LEU A 235 -6.37 23.28 -1.41
C LEU A 235 -5.40 23.46 -2.58
N THR A 236 -5.64 24.46 -3.40
CA THR A 236 -4.63 24.92 -4.37
C THR A 236 -3.45 25.59 -3.66
N GLU A 237 -2.33 25.82 -4.35
CA GLU A 237 -1.20 26.62 -3.84
C GLU A 237 -1.61 28.02 -3.38
N THR A 238 -2.73 28.57 -3.88
CA THR A 238 -3.28 29.87 -3.48
C THR A 238 -4.18 29.83 -2.26
N GLY A 239 -4.47 28.62 -1.75
CA GLY A 239 -5.31 28.34 -0.58
C GLY A 239 -6.80 28.30 -0.89
N GLU A 240 -7.19 28.16 -2.15
CA GLU A 240 -8.57 27.99 -2.59
C GLU A 240 -9.01 26.53 -2.36
N LEU A 241 -10.20 26.33 -1.81
CA LEU A 241 -10.77 25.00 -1.57
C LEU A 241 -11.37 24.45 -2.87
N ILE A 242 -10.83 23.33 -3.36
CA ILE A 242 -11.22 22.75 -4.65
C ILE A 242 -11.83 21.35 -4.53
N GLY A 243 -11.64 20.66 -3.41
CA GLY A 243 -12.14 19.32 -3.16
C GLY A 243 -11.88 18.88 -1.74
N ILE A 244 -12.24 17.64 -1.46
CA ILE A 244 -11.95 16.97 -0.19
C ILE A 244 -11.44 15.56 -0.43
N LEU A 245 -10.68 15.01 0.53
CA LEU A 245 -10.43 13.58 0.68
C LEU A 245 -11.35 13.06 1.77
N THR A 246 -12.13 12.03 1.51
CA THR A 246 -12.94 11.37 2.53
C THR A 246 -12.11 10.35 3.34
N ALA A 247 -12.63 9.92 4.48
CA ALA A 247 -12.00 8.84 5.26
C ALA A 247 -11.88 7.53 4.44
N GLN A 248 -12.76 7.30 3.47
CA GLN A 248 -12.71 6.13 2.59
C GLN A 248 -11.51 6.23 1.66
N ASP A 249 -11.33 7.36 0.96
CA ASP A 249 -10.22 7.61 0.03
C ASP A 249 -8.88 7.51 0.75
N ILE A 250 -8.83 8.03 1.98
CA ILE A 250 -7.65 7.94 2.85
C ILE A 250 -7.29 6.48 3.16
N VAL A 251 -8.28 5.65 3.48
CA VAL A 251 -8.05 4.21 3.75
C VAL A 251 -7.60 3.50 2.49
N GLU A 252 -8.19 3.81 1.35
CA GLU A 252 -7.83 3.24 0.04
C GLU A 252 -6.40 3.61 -0.35
N ALA A 253 -6.04 4.89 -0.28
CA ALA A 253 -4.68 5.36 -0.52
C ALA A 253 -3.62 4.67 0.36
N VAL A 254 -3.96 4.48 1.64
CA VAL A 254 -3.06 3.78 2.59
C VAL A 254 -2.92 2.29 2.22
N ASP A 255 -3.99 1.64 1.78
CA ASP A 255 -3.97 0.22 1.39
C ASP A 255 -3.16 0.02 0.10
N ASP A 256 -3.36 0.88 -0.89
CA ASP A 256 -2.63 0.87 -2.16
C ASP A 256 -1.13 1.12 -1.96
N GLU A 257 -0.74 2.12 -1.17
CA GLU A 257 0.67 2.40 -0.85
C GLU A 257 1.32 1.21 -0.12
N MET A 258 0.60 0.60 0.83
CA MET A 258 1.07 -0.61 1.52
C MET A 258 1.19 -1.79 0.55
N GLY A 259 0.28 -1.95 -0.41
CA GLY A 259 0.32 -2.95 -1.47
C GLY A 259 1.53 -2.76 -2.38
N GLU A 260 1.77 -1.52 -2.83
CA GLU A 260 2.95 -1.17 -3.62
C GLU A 260 4.26 -1.42 -2.88
N ASP A 261 4.37 -0.99 -1.62
CA ASP A 261 5.54 -1.22 -0.78
C ASP A 261 5.83 -2.72 -0.63
N TYR A 262 4.77 -3.53 -0.44
CA TYR A 262 4.89 -4.97 -0.37
C TYR A 262 5.37 -5.57 -1.70
N ALA A 263 4.83 -5.11 -2.82
CA ALA A 263 5.25 -5.54 -4.15
C ALA A 263 6.72 -5.17 -4.42
N LYS A 264 7.13 -3.93 -4.14
CA LYS A 264 8.51 -3.44 -4.27
C LYS A 264 9.47 -4.24 -3.38
N LEU A 265 9.09 -4.53 -2.12
CA LEU A 265 9.87 -5.37 -1.19
C LEU A 265 10.06 -6.79 -1.74
N ALA A 266 9.08 -7.33 -2.45
CA ALA A 266 9.17 -8.63 -3.12
C ALA A 266 9.99 -8.60 -4.42
N GLY A 267 10.38 -7.43 -4.91
CA GLY A 267 11.13 -7.23 -6.16
C GLY A 267 10.25 -7.16 -7.40
N LEU A 268 9.01 -6.69 -7.23
CA LEU A 268 8.09 -6.33 -8.33
C LEU A 268 8.22 -4.84 -8.63
N THR A 269 7.80 -4.42 -9.81
CA THR A 269 7.77 -2.98 -10.17
C THR A 269 6.46 -2.30 -9.81
N ALA A 270 5.40 -3.07 -9.58
CA ALA A 270 4.09 -2.62 -9.14
C ALA A 270 3.30 -3.81 -8.56
N GLU A 271 2.21 -3.54 -7.88
CA GLU A 271 1.27 -4.53 -7.38
C GLU A 271 0.71 -5.41 -8.51
N GLU A 272 0.33 -6.65 -8.20
CA GLU A 272 -0.15 -7.65 -9.15
C GLU A 272 -1.50 -8.21 -8.71
N ASP A 273 -2.51 -8.12 -9.58
CA ASP A 273 -3.85 -8.63 -9.34
C ASP A 273 -4.02 -10.08 -9.87
N LEU A 274 -4.93 -10.82 -9.22
CA LEU A 274 -5.28 -12.21 -9.58
C LEU A 274 -5.78 -12.35 -11.04
N HIS A 275 -6.49 -11.35 -11.54
CA HIS A 275 -7.09 -11.38 -12.89
C HIS A 275 -6.22 -10.75 -13.98
N GLU A 276 -5.01 -10.33 -13.62
CA GLU A 276 -4.09 -9.68 -14.54
C GLU A 276 -3.60 -10.63 -15.64
N LYS A 277 -3.37 -10.08 -16.84
CA LYS A 277 -2.84 -10.84 -17.97
C LYS A 277 -1.39 -11.27 -17.70
N THR A 278 -1.05 -12.52 -17.99
CA THR A 278 0.33 -13.06 -17.81
C THR A 278 1.41 -12.19 -18.46
N SER A 279 1.10 -11.51 -19.58
CA SER A 279 2.05 -10.61 -20.23
C SER A 279 2.37 -9.36 -19.39
N THR A 280 1.42 -8.87 -18.61
CA THR A 280 1.60 -7.72 -17.72
C THR A 280 2.37 -8.16 -16.48
N SER A 281 2.03 -9.29 -15.87
CA SER A 281 2.79 -9.89 -14.75
C SER A 281 4.27 -10.11 -15.12
N ILE A 282 4.56 -10.59 -16.36
CA ILE A 282 5.94 -10.71 -16.83
C ILE A 282 6.65 -9.36 -16.90
N LYS A 283 5.99 -8.30 -17.38
CA LYS A 283 6.57 -6.96 -17.43
C LYS A 283 6.90 -6.39 -16.06
N LYS A 284 6.08 -6.68 -15.05
CA LYS A 284 6.29 -6.26 -13.66
C LYS A 284 7.46 -6.99 -12.97
N ARG A 285 7.73 -8.24 -13.32
CA ARG A 285 8.75 -9.11 -12.70
C ARG A 285 10.09 -9.10 -13.44
N LEU A 286 10.08 -9.12 -14.77
CA LEU A 286 11.26 -9.35 -15.60
C LEU A 286 12.39 -8.32 -15.42
N PRO A 287 12.13 -7.01 -15.27
CA PRO A 287 13.19 -6.02 -15.08
C PRO A 287 14.09 -6.34 -13.88
N TRP A 288 13.50 -6.63 -12.75
CA TRP A 288 14.25 -7.01 -11.53
C TRP A 288 15.01 -8.33 -11.72
N LEU A 289 14.41 -9.34 -12.31
CA LEU A 289 15.06 -10.62 -12.55
C LEU A 289 16.29 -10.47 -13.45
N ILE A 290 16.27 -9.57 -14.43
CA ILE A 290 17.43 -9.27 -15.28
C ILE A 290 18.55 -8.61 -14.46
N ILE A 291 18.24 -7.62 -13.63
CA ILE A 291 19.21 -6.97 -12.74
C ILE A 291 19.84 -8.01 -11.81
N LEU A 292 19.03 -8.84 -11.17
CA LEU A 292 19.49 -9.88 -10.24
C LEU A 292 20.35 -10.94 -10.95
N LEU A 293 20.06 -11.26 -12.21
CA LEU A 293 20.90 -12.17 -13.02
C LEU A 293 22.31 -11.63 -13.17
N PHE A 294 22.47 -10.34 -13.52
CA PHE A 294 23.78 -9.71 -13.66
C PHE A 294 24.52 -9.59 -12.32
N LEU A 295 23.80 -9.24 -11.25
CA LEU A 295 24.37 -9.21 -9.90
C LEU A 295 24.81 -10.61 -9.46
N GLY A 296 24.02 -11.64 -9.71
CA GLY A 296 24.38 -13.04 -9.41
C GLY A 296 25.62 -13.50 -10.20
N MET A 297 25.78 -13.05 -11.45
CA MET A 297 27.02 -13.30 -12.21
C MET A 297 28.23 -12.62 -11.57
N ALA A 298 28.08 -11.40 -11.04
CA ALA A 298 29.15 -10.72 -10.30
C ALA A 298 29.54 -11.48 -9.04
N VAL A 299 28.56 -11.93 -8.23
CA VAL A 299 28.79 -12.80 -7.06
C VAL A 299 29.53 -14.08 -7.44
N SER A 300 29.09 -14.76 -8.52
CA SER A 300 29.75 -15.97 -9.01
C SER A 300 31.20 -15.70 -9.42
N SER A 301 31.50 -14.55 -9.99
CA SER A 301 32.88 -14.15 -10.34
C SER A 301 33.76 -13.98 -9.09
N VAL A 302 33.21 -13.43 -8.01
CA VAL A 302 33.91 -13.30 -6.72
C VAL A 302 34.17 -14.68 -6.09
N VAL A 303 33.22 -15.61 -6.18
CA VAL A 303 33.44 -17.01 -5.74
C VAL A 303 34.66 -17.61 -6.45
N GLY A 304 34.83 -17.34 -7.74
CA GLY A 304 35.99 -17.80 -8.53
C GLY A 304 37.34 -17.32 -8.00
N VAL A 305 37.41 -16.15 -7.35
CA VAL A 305 38.66 -15.66 -6.72
C VAL A 305 39.12 -16.58 -5.58
N PHE A 306 38.18 -17.29 -4.93
CA PHE A 306 38.46 -18.19 -3.82
C PHE A 306 38.61 -19.67 -4.26
N GLU A 307 38.75 -19.95 -5.56
CA GLU A 307 38.89 -21.32 -6.09
C GLU A 307 40.00 -22.12 -5.40
N THR A 308 41.12 -21.48 -5.07
CA THR A 308 42.23 -22.11 -4.35
C THR A 308 41.85 -22.55 -2.93
N VAL A 309 41.02 -21.78 -2.22
CA VAL A 309 40.51 -22.11 -0.88
C VAL A 309 39.59 -23.31 -0.98
N VAL A 310 38.72 -23.29 -1.95
CA VAL A 310 37.74 -24.38 -2.23
C VAL A 310 38.47 -25.68 -2.59
N ALA A 311 39.51 -25.61 -3.39
CA ALA A 311 40.30 -26.79 -3.80
C ALA A 311 41.03 -27.45 -2.63
N VAL A 312 41.47 -26.64 -1.65
CA VAL A 312 42.23 -27.11 -0.47
C VAL A 312 41.31 -27.61 0.64
N LEU A 313 40.16 -26.94 0.83
CA LEU A 313 39.18 -27.27 1.88
C LEU A 313 37.75 -27.46 1.33
N PRO A 314 37.48 -28.53 0.56
CA PRO A 314 36.15 -28.72 -0.06
C PRO A 314 35.01 -28.83 0.98
N ILE A 315 35.34 -29.24 2.21
CA ILE A 315 34.34 -29.40 3.28
C ILE A 315 33.69 -28.03 3.67
N VAL A 316 34.40 -26.92 3.50
CA VAL A 316 33.86 -25.56 3.78
C VAL A 316 32.73 -25.21 2.82
N MET A 317 32.81 -25.68 1.56
CA MET A 317 31.72 -25.48 0.58
C MET A 317 30.40 -26.09 1.02
N CYS A 318 30.43 -27.22 1.77
CA CYS A 318 29.20 -27.87 2.24
C CYS A 318 28.34 -26.96 3.10
N PHE A 319 28.94 -25.96 3.73
CA PHE A 319 28.26 -25.04 4.65
C PHE A 319 28.09 -23.62 4.07
N GLN A 320 28.52 -23.38 2.84
CA GLN A 320 28.35 -22.10 2.15
C GLN A 320 26.88 -21.69 2.11
N SER A 321 26.00 -22.57 1.64
CA SER A 321 24.56 -22.30 1.55
C SER A 321 23.95 -21.90 2.88
N LEU A 322 24.40 -22.50 4.00
CA LEU A 322 23.94 -22.15 5.33
C LEU A 322 24.29 -20.69 5.68
N ILE A 323 25.52 -20.27 5.36
CA ILE A 323 26.00 -18.90 5.69
C ILE A 323 25.28 -17.89 4.78
N LEU A 324 25.13 -18.18 3.48
CA LEU A 324 24.43 -17.34 2.52
C LEU A 324 22.97 -17.14 2.93
N ASP A 325 22.27 -18.25 3.23
CA ASP A 325 20.86 -18.22 3.61
C ASP A 325 20.63 -17.40 4.88
N MET A 326 21.42 -17.62 5.93
CA MET A 326 21.30 -16.87 7.18
C MET A 326 21.66 -15.39 7.03
N ALA A 327 22.67 -15.06 6.23
CA ALA A 327 23.07 -13.70 5.92
C ALA A 327 21.95 -12.97 5.13
N GLY A 328 21.40 -13.61 4.10
CA GLY A 328 20.29 -13.11 3.32
C GLY A 328 19.06 -12.81 4.18
N ASN A 329 18.64 -13.81 4.99
CA ASN A 329 17.47 -13.68 5.86
C ASN A 329 17.61 -12.55 6.89
N VAL A 330 18.74 -12.43 7.56
CA VAL A 330 18.98 -11.35 8.54
C VAL A 330 19.01 -9.99 7.85
N GLY A 331 19.60 -9.89 6.67
CA GLY A 331 19.59 -8.65 5.90
C GLY A 331 18.21 -8.23 5.47
N THR A 332 17.38 -9.16 5.03
CA THR A 332 15.98 -8.89 4.67
C THR A 332 15.14 -8.50 5.89
N GLN A 333 15.39 -9.10 7.07
CA GLN A 333 14.73 -8.68 8.31
C GLN A 333 15.10 -7.23 8.68
N SER A 334 16.39 -6.87 8.61
CA SER A 334 16.85 -5.49 8.88
C SER A 334 16.34 -4.50 7.83
N LEU A 335 16.21 -4.93 6.55
CA LEU A 335 15.58 -4.16 5.49
C LEU A 335 14.13 -3.81 5.86
N ALA A 336 13.31 -4.81 6.16
CA ALA A 336 11.88 -4.63 6.47
C ALA A 336 11.66 -3.68 7.66
N VAL A 337 12.46 -3.83 8.74
CA VAL A 337 12.44 -2.90 9.88
C VAL A 337 12.82 -1.48 9.45
N THR A 338 13.82 -1.34 8.60
CA THR A 338 14.34 -0.02 8.20
C THR A 338 13.38 0.70 7.27
N ILE A 339 12.79 0.02 6.28
CA ILE A 339 11.77 0.60 5.41
C ILE A 339 10.62 1.10 6.28
N ARG A 340 10.08 0.27 7.15
CA ARG A 340 8.97 0.63 8.05
C ARG A 340 9.24 1.90 8.86
N VAL A 341 10.44 2.02 9.44
CA VAL A 341 10.84 3.18 10.25
C VAL A 341 11.09 4.43 9.39
N LEU A 342 11.54 4.26 8.14
CA LEU A 342 11.77 5.39 7.22
C LEU A 342 10.47 5.95 6.63
N VAL A 343 9.45 5.12 6.50
CA VAL A 343 8.10 5.53 6.05
C VAL A 343 7.34 6.22 7.17
N ASP A 344 7.39 5.69 8.40
CA ASP A 344 6.60 6.20 9.54
C ASP A 344 7.23 7.40 10.27
N GLU A 345 8.53 7.71 10.10
CA GLU A 345 9.21 8.71 10.91
C GLU A 345 10.25 9.56 10.15
N THR A 346 10.19 10.88 10.30
CA THR A 346 11.26 11.80 9.87
C THR A 346 12.49 11.70 10.77
N LEU A 347 13.41 10.80 10.45
CA LEU A 347 14.55 10.49 11.31
C LEU A 347 15.67 11.53 11.24
N THR A 348 16.14 11.99 12.40
CA THR A 348 17.39 12.75 12.54
C THR A 348 18.62 11.88 12.26
N ALA A 349 19.76 12.48 11.90
CA ALA A 349 21.00 11.76 11.65
C ALA A 349 21.42 10.88 12.85
N LYS A 350 21.16 11.31 14.10
CA LYS A 350 21.44 10.55 15.32
C LYS A 350 20.55 9.32 15.43
N GLN A 351 19.27 9.44 15.11
CA GLN A 351 18.32 8.32 15.12
C GLN A 351 18.67 7.30 14.04
N LYS A 352 19.02 7.73 12.82
CA LYS A 352 19.52 6.87 11.74
C LYS A 352 20.75 6.08 12.18
N PHE A 353 21.72 6.72 12.81
CA PHE A 353 22.90 6.04 13.35
C PHE A 353 22.56 5.03 14.46
N ASN A 354 21.66 5.39 15.36
CA ASN A 354 21.20 4.49 16.41
C ASN A 354 20.46 3.27 15.86
N LEU A 355 19.69 3.43 14.79
CA LEU A 355 19.02 2.32 14.11
C LEU A 355 20.05 1.33 13.53
N VAL A 356 21.07 1.82 12.84
CA VAL A 356 22.17 0.96 12.34
C VAL A 356 22.83 0.19 13.48
N LEU A 357 23.17 0.87 14.60
CA LEU A 357 23.76 0.20 15.75
C LEU A 357 22.83 -0.82 16.42
N LYS A 358 21.54 -0.55 16.44
CA LYS A 358 20.52 -1.47 16.95
C LYS A 358 20.46 -2.73 16.10
N GLU A 359 20.36 -2.59 14.79
CA GLU A 359 20.29 -3.72 13.85
C GLU A 359 21.60 -4.55 13.87
N MET A 360 22.77 -3.89 13.92
CA MET A 360 24.05 -4.59 14.10
C MET A 360 24.11 -5.38 15.42
N LYS A 361 23.55 -4.86 16.52
CA LYS A 361 23.45 -5.60 17.79
C LYS A 361 22.55 -6.81 17.67
N VAL A 362 21.41 -6.67 16.99
CA VAL A 362 20.49 -7.79 16.72
C VAL A 362 21.20 -8.84 15.88
N GLY A 363 21.87 -8.45 14.79
CA GLY A 363 22.68 -9.33 13.95
C GLY A 363 23.78 -10.03 14.72
N PHE A 364 24.47 -9.34 15.64
CA PHE A 364 25.50 -9.93 16.50
C PHE A 364 24.94 -10.96 17.47
N LEU A 365 23.87 -10.66 18.18
CA LEU A 365 23.28 -11.58 19.16
C LEU A 365 22.71 -12.83 18.49
N ASN A 366 21.99 -12.66 17.38
CA ASN A 366 21.50 -13.77 16.58
C ASN A 366 22.64 -14.61 15.98
N GLY A 367 23.66 -13.93 15.44
CA GLY A 367 24.86 -14.57 14.89
C GLY A 367 25.67 -15.31 15.93
N LEU A 368 25.79 -14.79 17.14
CA LEU A 368 26.47 -15.45 18.26
C LEU A 368 25.71 -16.72 18.66
N PHE A 369 24.40 -16.63 18.85
CA PHE A 369 23.56 -17.78 19.20
C PHE A 369 23.60 -18.87 18.13
N LEU A 370 23.37 -18.51 16.88
CA LEU A 370 23.39 -19.45 15.75
C LEU A 370 24.81 -19.96 15.46
N GLY A 371 25.84 -19.13 15.67
CA GLY A 371 27.23 -19.53 15.56
C GLY A 371 27.63 -20.62 16.57
N ILE A 372 27.21 -20.48 17.83
CA ILE A 372 27.41 -21.51 18.86
C ILE A 372 26.65 -22.78 18.50
N LEU A 373 25.39 -22.66 18.06
CA LEU A 373 24.58 -23.80 17.65
C LEU A 373 25.23 -24.53 16.46
N SER A 374 25.68 -23.77 15.45
CA SER A 374 26.39 -24.30 14.29
C SER A 374 27.68 -24.98 14.69
N PHE A 375 28.46 -24.40 15.62
CA PHE A 375 29.69 -25.01 16.13
C PHE A 375 29.44 -26.43 16.66
N VAL A 376 28.41 -26.61 17.46
CA VAL A 376 28.07 -27.91 18.03
C VAL A 376 27.53 -28.88 16.95
N PHE A 377 26.50 -28.48 16.23
CA PHE A 377 25.84 -29.40 15.29
C PHE A 377 26.71 -29.74 14.07
N ILE A 378 27.40 -28.75 13.49
CA ILE A 378 28.29 -28.98 12.35
C ILE A 378 29.52 -29.77 12.79
N GLY A 379 30.08 -29.49 13.98
CA GLY A 379 31.19 -30.27 14.52
C GLY A 379 30.86 -31.74 14.69
N LEU A 380 29.68 -32.03 15.28
CA LEU A 380 29.16 -33.42 15.39
C LEU A 380 28.89 -34.03 14.02
N TYR A 381 28.27 -33.29 13.10
CA TYR A 381 27.99 -33.74 11.73
C TYR A 381 29.29 -34.16 11.00
N ILE A 382 30.30 -33.29 11.03
CA ILE A 382 31.60 -33.56 10.38
C ILE A 382 32.31 -34.76 11.03
N CYS A 383 32.30 -34.83 12.37
CA CYS A 383 32.92 -35.92 13.10
C CYS A 383 32.25 -37.28 12.83
N VAL A 384 30.92 -37.35 12.96
CA VAL A 384 30.19 -38.60 12.90
C VAL A 384 29.92 -39.07 11.45
N LEU A 385 29.47 -38.18 10.59
CA LEU A 385 29.03 -38.52 9.22
C LEU A 385 30.13 -38.42 8.16
N LYS A 386 31.12 -37.54 8.39
CA LYS A 386 32.24 -37.38 7.47
C LYS A 386 33.53 -38.06 7.95
N ASN A 387 33.51 -38.67 9.15
CA ASN A 387 34.65 -39.37 9.77
C ASN A 387 35.93 -38.55 9.90
N TYR A 388 35.80 -37.23 10.13
CA TYR A 388 36.96 -36.38 10.44
C TYR A 388 37.40 -36.54 11.89
N PRO A 389 38.71 -36.38 12.19
CA PRO A 389 39.17 -36.30 13.56
C PRO A 389 38.48 -35.19 14.34
N MET A 390 38.08 -35.46 15.58
CA MET A 390 37.31 -34.57 16.42
C MET A 390 37.92 -33.14 16.47
N GLY A 391 39.26 -33.01 16.61
CA GLY A 391 39.93 -31.71 16.62
C GLY A 391 39.73 -30.91 15.32
N HIS A 392 39.90 -31.56 14.15
CA HIS A 392 39.70 -30.89 12.86
C HIS A 392 38.22 -30.57 12.61
N ALA A 393 37.29 -31.47 12.98
CA ALA A 393 35.85 -31.25 12.84
C ALA A 393 35.39 -29.99 13.59
N PHE A 394 35.82 -29.80 14.84
CA PHE A 394 35.46 -28.65 15.65
C PHE A 394 36.23 -27.38 15.28
N LEU A 395 37.43 -27.46 14.71
CA LEU A 395 38.10 -26.27 14.13
C LEU A 395 37.37 -25.76 12.89
N ILE A 396 36.95 -26.66 12.00
CA ILE A 396 36.16 -26.31 10.79
C ILE A 396 34.81 -25.71 11.21
N SER A 397 34.10 -26.37 12.13
CA SER A 397 32.80 -25.88 12.59
C SER A 397 32.91 -24.55 13.34
N GLY A 398 33.99 -24.32 14.07
CA GLY A 398 34.31 -23.03 14.72
C GLY A 398 34.54 -21.92 13.71
N CYS A 399 35.24 -22.19 12.61
CA CYS A 399 35.40 -21.26 11.51
C CYS A 399 34.07 -20.94 10.84
N VAL A 400 33.23 -21.95 10.57
CA VAL A 400 31.90 -21.77 9.99
C VAL A 400 31.00 -20.94 10.90
N GLY A 401 30.94 -21.25 12.20
CA GLY A 401 30.13 -20.53 13.19
C GLY A 401 30.58 -19.07 13.37
N PHE A 402 31.89 -18.82 13.36
CA PHE A 402 32.44 -17.47 13.43
C PHE A 402 32.15 -16.69 12.12
N SER A 403 32.33 -17.33 10.97
CA SER A 403 31.97 -16.74 9.67
C SER A 403 30.48 -16.36 9.60
N LEU A 404 29.61 -17.24 10.09
CA LEU A 404 28.17 -16.99 10.20
C LEU A 404 27.88 -15.75 11.05
N MET A 405 28.47 -15.64 12.23
CA MET A 405 28.29 -14.49 13.12
C MET A 405 28.73 -13.19 12.45
N VAL A 406 29.92 -13.16 11.84
CA VAL A 406 30.45 -11.96 11.15
C VAL A 406 29.57 -11.60 9.94
N ALA A 407 29.17 -12.58 9.13
CA ALA A 407 28.31 -12.36 7.99
C ALA A 407 26.96 -11.75 8.42
N MET A 408 26.32 -12.26 9.46
CA MET A 408 25.05 -11.73 9.97
C MET A 408 25.15 -10.29 10.48
N VAL A 409 26.24 -9.90 11.14
CA VAL A 409 26.48 -8.52 11.58
C VAL A 409 26.57 -7.58 10.37
N ILE A 410 27.39 -7.96 9.37
CA ILE A 410 27.58 -7.13 8.18
C ILE A 410 26.28 -7.07 7.36
N SER A 411 25.57 -8.19 7.23
CA SER A 411 24.30 -8.25 6.50
C SER A 411 23.21 -7.40 7.15
N SER A 412 23.09 -7.39 8.49
CA SER A 412 22.18 -6.47 9.19
C SER A 412 22.53 -5.01 8.91
N MET A 413 23.82 -4.68 8.93
CA MET A 413 24.28 -3.33 8.60
C MET A 413 23.95 -2.95 7.15
N VAL A 414 24.17 -3.84 6.18
CA VAL A 414 23.89 -3.62 4.77
C VAL A 414 22.37 -3.48 4.55
N GLY A 415 21.56 -4.37 5.16
CA GLY A 415 20.09 -4.32 5.10
C GLY A 415 19.51 -3.02 5.66
N THR A 416 20.24 -2.33 6.54
CA THR A 416 19.85 -1.03 7.09
C THR A 416 20.39 0.14 6.26
N LEU A 417 21.62 0.08 5.82
CA LEU A 417 22.26 1.20 5.12
C LEU A 417 21.76 1.42 3.70
N ILE A 418 21.42 0.35 2.99
CA ILE A 418 20.96 0.45 1.58
C ILE A 418 19.63 1.22 1.48
N PRO A 419 18.56 0.88 2.22
CA PRO A 419 17.33 1.67 2.16
C PRO A 419 17.52 3.11 2.65
N MET A 420 18.35 3.34 3.67
CA MET A 420 18.71 4.70 4.09
C MET A 420 19.44 5.50 3.00
N PHE A 421 20.26 4.83 2.19
CA PHE A 421 20.92 5.47 1.06
C PHE A 421 19.91 5.86 -0.03
N PHE A 422 18.98 4.97 -0.40
CA PHE A 422 17.91 5.29 -1.37
C PHE A 422 17.05 6.44 -0.89
N HIS A 423 16.59 6.39 0.34
CA HIS A 423 15.85 7.51 0.94
C HIS A 423 16.63 8.84 0.88
N LYS A 424 17.96 8.81 1.13
CA LYS A 424 18.79 10.04 1.07
C LYS A 424 18.87 10.64 -0.34
N ILE A 425 18.87 9.83 -1.36
CA ILE A 425 18.87 10.28 -2.77
C ILE A 425 17.48 10.48 -3.34
N LYS A 426 16.46 10.49 -2.48
CA LYS A 426 15.04 10.66 -2.83
C LYS A 426 14.52 9.56 -3.78
N ILE A 427 14.99 8.35 -3.62
CA ILE A 427 14.43 7.14 -4.21
C ILE A 427 13.69 6.42 -3.09
N ASP A 428 12.52 5.89 -3.40
CA ASP A 428 11.71 5.09 -2.47
C ASP A 428 12.56 3.97 -1.84
N PRO A 429 12.64 3.91 -0.49
CA PRO A 429 13.40 2.88 0.21
C PRO A 429 12.94 1.44 -0.08
N ALA A 430 11.67 1.23 -0.44
CA ALA A 430 11.11 -0.09 -0.76
C ALA A 430 11.74 -0.69 -2.04
N VAL A 431 12.26 0.15 -2.94
CA VAL A 431 13.05 -0.27 -4.11
C VAL A 431 14.31 -1.06 -3.71
N ALA A 432 14.81 -0.89 -2.48
CA ALA A 432 15.88 -1.73 -1.91
C ALA A 432 15.42 -3.16 -1.62
N SER A 433 14.69 -3.78 -2.52
CA SER A 433 13.94 -5.04 -2.40
C SER A 433 14.68 -6.17 -1.69
N GLY A 434 13.91 -7.10 -1.10
CA GLY A 434 14.44 -8.32 -0.48
C GLY A 434 15.42 -9.09 -1.38
N PRO A 435 15.09 -9.37 -2.65
CA PRO A 435 15.99 -10.03 -3.60
C PRO A 435 17.30 -9.27 -3.85
N LEU A 436 17.27 -7.94 -3.93
CA LEU A 436 18.48 -7.12 -4.07
C LEU A 436 19.38 -7.26 -2.83
N ILE A 437 18.80 -7.08 -1.65
CA ILE A 437 19.54 -7.22 -0.38
C ILE A 437 20.11 -8.63 -0.22
N THR A 438 19.36 -9.67 -0.55
CA THR A 438 19.83 -11.05 -0.52
C THR A 438 21.05 -11.23 -1.41
N THR A 439 21.00 -10.72 -2.64
CA THR A 439 22.14 -10.84 -3.58
C THR A 439 23.39 -10.09 -3.10
N VAL A 440 23.24 -8.90 -2.50
CA VAL A 440 24.35 -8.17 -1.89
C VAL A 440 24.90 -8.94 -0.67
N ASN A 441 24.03 -9.50 0.15
CA ASN A 441 24.44 -10.29 1.31
C ASN A 441 25.09 -11.63 0.94
N ASP A 442 24.75 -12.21 -0.20
CA ASP A 442 25.47 -13.37 -0.77
C ASP A 442 26.93 -13.04 -1.02
N LEU A 443 27.21 -11.85 -1.59
CA LEU A 443 28.56 -11.37 -1.76
C LEU A 443 29.29 -11.22 -0.42
N VAL A 444 28.64 -10.60 0.58
CA VAL A 444 29.16 -10.45 1.94
C VAL A 444 29.47 -11.82 2.55
N ALA A 445 28.56 -12.77 2.44
CA ALA A 445 28.70 -14.11 3.01
C ALA A 445 29.83 -14.91 2.33
N VAL A 446 29.96 -14.82 1.00
CA VAL A 446 31.04 -15.44 0.23
C VAL A 446 32.41 -14.91 0.69
N VAL A 447 32.58 -13.59 0.68
CA VAL A 447 33.85 -12.94 1.07
C VAL A 447 34.18 -13.26 2.51
N THR A 448 33.20 -13.20 3.42
CA THR A 448 33.40 -13.49 4.84
C THR A 448 33.76 -14.97 5.07
N SER A 449 33.00 -15.91 4.49
CA SER A 449 33.20 -17.34 4.75
C SER A 449 34.53 -17.85 4.17
N TYR A 450 34.79 -17.54 2.91
CA TYR A 450 36.05 -18.00 2.28
C TYR A 450 37.26 -17.19 2.73
N GLY A 451 37.10 -15.88 2.96
CA GLY A 451 38.16 -15.03 3.51
C GLY A 451 38.60 -15.49 4.89
N LEU A 452 37.67 -15.79 5.78
CA LEU A 452 37.96 -16.30 7.12
C LEU A 452 38.49 -17.74 7.08
N ALA A 453 37.96 -18.59 6.19
CA ALA A 453 38.49 -19.95 6.02
C ALA A 453 39.93 -19.92 5.50
N TRP A 454 40.25 -19.03 4.56
CA TRP A 454 41.65 -18.81 4.11
C TRP A 454 42.54 -18.32 5.23
N LEU A 455 42.12 -17.29 5.94
CA LEU A 455 42.90 -16.68 7.01
C LEU A 455 43.13 -17.63 8.19
N LEU A 456 42.07 -18.25 8.70
CA LEU A 456 42.11 -19.02 9.95
C LEU A 456 42.62 -20.46 9.72
N LEU A 457 42.14 -21.16 8.68
CA LEU A 457 42.41 -22.57 8.49
C LEU A 457 43.65 -22.86 7.66
N ILE A 458 43.95 -22.02 6.65
CA ILE A 458 45.07 -22.24 5.74
C ILE A 458 46.30 -21.47 6.23
N HIS A 459 46.16 -20.16 6.45
CA HIS A 459 47.32 -19.29 6.77
C HIS A 459 47.78 -19.42 8.21
N GLU A 460 46.91 -19.36 9.20
CA GLU A 460 47.32 -19.36 10.64
C GLU A 460 47.48 -20.77 11.21
N LEU A 461 46.56 -21.70 10.92
CA LEU A 461 46.54 -23.03 11.55
C LEU A 461 47.27 -24.09 10.72
N HIS A 462 47.66 -23.79 9.49
CA HIS A 462 48.39 -24.70 8.58
C HIS A 462 47.82 -26.15 8.61
N ILE A 463 46.47 -26.25 8.55
CA ILE A 463 45.77 -27.56 8.68
C ILE A 463 46.07 -28.48 7.53
N ILE A 464 46.59 -27.94 6.43
CA ILE A 464 47.02 -28.72 5.22
C ILE A 464 48.42 -28.26 4.81
#